data_e0e0b1b5fba480e68836132300c71fc0
#
_entry.id   e0e0b1b5fba480e68836132300c71fc0
#
_cell.length_a   1.000
_cell.length_b   1.000
_cell.length_c   1.000
_cell.angle_alpha   90.00
_cell.angle_beta   90.00
_cell.angle_gamma   90.00
#
_symmetry.space_group_name_H-M   'P 1'
#
loop_
_entity.id
_entity.type
_entity.pdbx_description
1 polymer ?
#
loop_
_entity_poly.entity_id
_entity_poly.type
_entity_poly.pdbx_seq_one_letter_code
_entity_poly.pdbx_strand_id
1 'polypeptide(L)'
;MTAIAQRPDFIADRSQFGHWEGDLLIFERALGNANVTSLVERKSRYTVMIKNGSRHSRPLIDKIVDAFAPLPAIARQSFTFDRGTEFRSFRALEDGLGARSWFCDPNSPWQKGAVENANKRIRRFMPGDTDLSAVSQPQLVALAHHLNSPPRKCLGFRTPVEVFMAHLRDCG
;
A
#
# COMPACT_ATOMS: atom_id res chain seq x y z
N MET A 1 16.86 -6.07 7.19
CA MET A 1 15.94 -4.93 6.89
C MET A 1 16.75 -3.69 6.52
N THR A 2 16.44 -3.08 5.39
CA THR A 2 17.11 -1.84 4.95
C THR A 2 16.36 -0.63 5.52
N ALA A 3 17.07 0.21 6.29
CA ALA A 3 16.48 1.38 6.91
C ALA A 3 16.07 2.44 5.88
N ILE A 4 15.01 3.20 6.18
CA ILE A 4 14.51 4.28 5.32
C ILE A 4 15.59 5.36 5.07
N ALA A 5 16.50 5.57 6.00
CA ALA A 5 17.62 6.50 5.84
C ALA A 5 18.52 6.16 4.63
N GLN A 6 18.50 4.92 4.18
CA GLN A 6 19.25 4.48 2.99
C GLN A 6 18.43 4.58 1.70
N ARG A 7 17.18 5.03 1.80
CA ARG A 7 16.29 5.21 0.65
C ARG A 7 16.76 6.42 -0.17
N PRO A 8 16.95 6.24 -1.50
CA PRO A 8 17.39 7.34 -2.36
C PRO A 8 16.45 8.55 -2.34
N ASP A 9 16.99 9.73 -2.53
CA ASP A 9 16.23 11.00 -2.50
C ASP A 9 15.13 11.05 -3.57
N PHE A 10 15.35 10.46 -4.75
CA PHE A 10 14.34 10.44 -5.81
C PHE A 10 13.08 9.64 -5.44
N ILE A 11 13.17 8.78 -4.42
CA ILE A 11 11.99 8.13 -3.83
C ILE A 11 11.36 9.05 -2.80
N ALA A 12 12.19 9.70 -1.98
CA ALA A 12 11.73 10.59 -0.92
C ALA A 12 10.94 11.79 -1.45
N ASP A 13 11.36 12.37 -2.58
CA ASP A 13 10.71 13.53 -3.19
C ASP A 13 9.46 13.19 -4.01
N ARG A 14 9.12 11.89 -4.13
CA ARG A 14 7.95 11.39 -4.88
C ARG A 14 7.98 11.70 -6.37
N SER A 15 9.16 11.91 -6.94
CA SER A 15 9.32 12.22 -8.37
C SER A 15 9.28 10.99 -9.26
N GLN A 16 9.61 9.81 -8.72
CA GLN A 16 9.68 8.57 -9.48
C GLN A 16 8.46 7.69 -9.23
N PHE A 17 7.92 7.11 -10.31
CA PHE A 17 6.80 6.18 -10.29
C PHE A 17 7.22 4.78 -9.80
N GLY A 18 6.30 4.06 -9.16
CA GLY A 18 6.49 2.66 -8.79
C GLY A 18 7.03 2.43 -7.37
N HIS A 19 7.00 3.46 -6.52
CA HIS A 19 7.40 3.36 -5.11
C HIS A 19 6.18 3.46 -4.21
N TRP A 20 5.95 2.40 -3.43
CA TRP A 20 4.75 2.20 -2.63
C TRP A 20 5.02 2.35 -1.14
N GLU A 21 4.03 2.81 -0.41
CA GLU A 21 3.98 2.75 1.06
C GLU A 21 2.94 1.72 1.45
N GLY A 22 3.29 0.83 2.37
CA GLY A 22 2.40 -0.20 2.87
C GLY A 22 2.14 -0.07 4.36
N ASP A 23 0.92 -0.37 4.76
CA ASP A 23 0.50 -0.35 6.16
C ASP A 23 -0.59 -1.41 6.39
N LEU A 24 -0.88 -1.67 7.65
CA LEU A 24 -1.89 -2.62 8.06
C LEU A 24 -3.02 -1.90 8.80
N LEU A 25 -4.25 -2.05 8.29
CA LEU A 25 -5.45 -1.58 8.97
C LEU A 25 -5.97 -2.70 9.88
N ILE A 26 -5.95 -2.43 11.17
CA ILE A 26 -6.38 -3.37 12.22
C ILE A 26 -7.77 -2.97 12.69
N PHE A 27 -8.60 -3.97 13.00
CA PHE A 27 -9.96 -3.80 13.47
C PHE A 27 -10.11 -4.33 14.90
N GLU A 28 -11.24 -4.12 15.52
CA GLU A 28 -11.48 -4.52 16.90
C GLU A 28 -11.18 -6.01 17.12
N ARG A 29 -10.43 -6.30 18.16
CA ARG A 29 -9.96 -7.66 18.46
C ARG A 29 -11.11 -8.66 18.67
N ALA A 30 -12.23 -8.19 19.20
CA ALA A 30 -13.43 -9.00 19.40
C ALA A 30 -14.00 -9.56 18.09
N LEU A 31 -13.69 -8.93 16.94
CA LEU A 31 -14.15 -9.33 15.62
C LEU A 31 -13.20 -10.29 14.89
N GLY A 32 -12.14 -10.75 15.56
CA GLY A 32 -11.17 -11.69 15.01
C GLY A 32 -9.84 -11.06 14.60
N ASN A 33 -9.06 -11.81 13.82
CA ASN A 33 -7.70 -11.41 13.40
C ASN A 33 -7.63 -10.91 11.95
N ALA A 34 -8.73 -10.87 11.23
CA ALA A 34 -8.77 -10.36 9.88
C ALA A 34 -8.36 -8.88 9.85
N ASN A 35 -7.67 -8.50 8.79
CA ASN A 35 -7.15 -7.14 8.63
C ASN A 35 -7.05 -6.80 7.15
N VAL A 36 -6.65 -5.56 6.85
CA VAL A 36 -6.48 -5.09 5.47
C VAL A 36 -5.08 -4.49 5.32
N THR A 37 -4.34 -4.95 4.32
CA THR A 37 -3.14 -4.26 3.87
C THR A 37 -3.55 -3.13 2.94
N SER A 38 -3.15 -1.91 3.25
CA SER A 38 -3.27 -0.76 2.36
C SER A 38 -1.92 -0.44 1.75
N LEU A 39 -1.90 -0.21 0.44
CA LEU A 39 -0.70 0.14 -0.31
C LEU A 39 -0.99 1.35 -1.18
N VAL A 40 -0.12 2.35 -1.13
CA VAL A 40 -0.30 3.59 -1.88
C VAL A 40 0.94 3.88 -2.70
N GLU A 41 0.78 4.08 -4.01
CA GLU A 41 1.85 4.52 -4.88
C GLU A 41 2.12 6.02 -4.64
N ARG A 42 3.37 6.38 -4.40
CA ARG A 42 3.74 7.68 -3.85
C ARG A 42 3.52 8.85 -4.82
N LYS A 43 3.68 8.62 -6.11
CA LYS A 43 3.55 9.68 -7.12
C LYS A 43 2.09 9.93 -7.51
N SER A 44 1.34 8.87 -7.76
CA SER A 44 -0.06 8.93 -8.20
C SER A 44 -1.08 8.97 -7.07
N ARG A 45 -0.69 8.59 -5.86
CA ARG A 45 -1.58 8.36 -4.71
C ARG A 45 -2.55 7.19 -4.94
N TYR A 46 -2.30 6.36 -5.96
CA TYR A 46 -3.14 5.19 -6.26
C TYR A 46 -3.11 4.21 -5.09
N THR A 47 -4.29 3.78 -4.65
CA THR A 47 -4.47 2.94 -3.48
C THR A 47 -4.90 1.55 -3.87
N VAL A 48 -4.25 0.53 -3.29
CA VAL A 48 -4.61 -0.89 -3.39
C VAL A 48 -4.94 -1.39 -1.99
N MET A 49 -5.99 -2.21 -1.87
CA MET A 49 -6.43 -2.78 -0.60
C MET A 49 -6.52 -4.30 -0.72
N ILE A 50 -5.91 -5.01 0.24
CA ILE A 50 -5.87 -6.48 0.24
C ILE A 50 -6.36 -7.00 1.58
N LYS A 51 -7.38 -7.87 1.56
CA LYS A 51 -7.90 -8.53 2.77
C LYS A 51 -6.98 -9.68 3.18
N ASN A 52 -6.66 -9.74 4.48
CA ASN A 52 -5.92 -10.83 5.10
C ASN A 52 -6.78 -11.51 6.15
N GLY A 53 -6.70 -12.84 6.23
CA GLY A 53 -7.38 -13.62 7.27
C GLY A 53 -6.67 -13.61 8.61
N SER A 54 -5.39 -13.25 8.64
CA SER A 54 -4.57 -13.19 9.84
C SER A 54 -3.43 -12.18 9.68
N ARG A 55 -2.66 -12.00 10.76
CA ARG A 55 -1.48 -11.13 10.76
C ARG A 55 -0.17 -11.89 10.48
N HIS A 56 -0.27 -13.17 10.11
CA HIS A 56 0.93 -13.94 9.75
C HIS A 56 1.62 -13.35 8.52
N SER A 57 2.92 -13.16 8.64
CA SER A 57 3.70 -12.42 7.67
C SER A 57 3.74 -13.09 6.29
N ARG A 58 3.99 -14.39 6.23
CA ARG A 58 4.15 -15.07 4.94
C ARG A 58 2.90 -15.04 4.08
N PRO A 59 1.70 -15.39 4.57
CA PRO A 59 0.47 -15.27 3.77
C PRO A 59 0.17 -13.83 3.35
N LEU A 60 0.43 -12.86 4.22
CA LEU A 60 0.22 -11.44 3.93
C LEU A 60 1.15 -10.99 2.78
N ILE A 61 2.42 -11.31 2.86
CA ILE A 61 3.41 -10.96 1.81
C ILE A 61 3.09 -11.67 0.50
N ASP A 62 2.70 -12.96 0.55
CA ASP A 62 2.33 -13.71 -0.66
C ASP A 62 1.16 -13.05 -1.39
N LYS A 63 0.18 -12.52 -0.66
CA LYS A 63 -0.94 -11.77 -1.28
C LYS A 63 -0.49 -10.48 -1.94
N ILE A 64 0.48 -9.78 -1.37
CA ILE A 64 1.07 -8.59 -2.01
C ILE A 64 1.77 -9.00 -3.31
N VAL A 65 2.58 -10.05 -3.27
CA VAL A 65 3.25 -10.57 -4.47
C VAL A 65 2.24 -10.91 -5.57
N ASP A 66 1.19 -11.64 -5.23
CA ASP A 66 0.14 -12.03 -6.20
C ASP A 66 -0.58 -10.82 -6.79
N ALA A 67 -0.87 -9.81 -5.98
CA ALA A 67 -1.56 -8.61 -6.44
C ALA A 67 -0.69 -7.75 -7.38
N PHE A 68 0.63 -7.71 -7.14
CA PHE A 68 1.56 -6.85 -7.87
C PHE A 68 2.29 -7.54 -9.01
N ALA A 69 2.34 -8.87 -9.04
CA ALA A 69 3.01 -9.63 -10.10
C ALA A 69 2.54 -9.27 -11.52
N PRO A 70 1.24 -8.99 -11.77
CA PRO A 70 0.77 -8.59 -13.09
C PRO A 70 1.27 -7.21 -13.56
N LEU A 71 1.72 -6.35 -12.65
CA LEU A 71 2.23 -5.02 -13.01
C LEU A 71 3.64 -5.12 -13.59
N PRO A 72 4.02 -4.21 -14.50
CA PRO A 72 5.40 -4.14 -14.97
C PRO A 72 6.36 -3.72 -13.85
N ALA A 73 7.62 -4.11 -13.94
CA ALA A 73 8.63 -3.85 -12.92
C ALA A 73 8.74 -2.36 -12.55
N ILE A 74 8.58 -1.47 -13.51
CA ILE A 74 8.64 0.00 -13.30
C ILE A 74 7.53 0.49 -12.36
N ALA A 75 6.41 -0.22 -12.29
CA ALA A 75 5.27 0.13 -11.44
C ALA A 75 5.36 -0.47 -10.03
N ARG A 76 6.37 -1.30 -9.74
CA ARG A 76 6.54 -2.01 -8.46
C ARG A 76 8.01 -2.08 -8.05
N GLN A 77 8.66 -0.94 -7.98
CA GLN A 77 10.11 -0.85 -7.75
C GLN A 77 10.51 -1.00 -6.28
N SER A 78 9.73 -0.43 -5.37
CA SER A 78 10.01 -0.55 -3.93
C SER A 78 8.76 -0.43 -3.08
N PHE A 79 8.89 -0.91 -1.84
CA PHE A 79 7.86 -0.84 -0.82
C PHE A 79 8.47 -0.32 0.48
N THR A 80 7.82 0.64 1.12
CA THR A 80 8.21 1.16 2.43
C THR A 80 7.20 0.69 3.46
N PHE A 81 7.69 0.00 4.48
CA PHE A 81 6.88 -0.54 5.59
C PHE A 81 7.37 0.01 6.93
N ASP A 82 6.57 -0.14 7.97
CA ASP A 82 7.05 -0.05 9.34
C ASP A 82 7.77 -1.35 9.74
N ARG A 83 8.32 -1.39 10.95
CA ARG A 83 9.05 -2.57 11.46
C ARG A 83 8.13 -3.59 12.13
N GLY A 84 6.84 -3.62 11.77
CA GLY A 84 5.89 -4.59 12.29
C GLY A 84 6.23 -6.02 11.91
N THR A 85 5.83 -6.96 12.78
CA THR A 85 6.08 -8.40 12.56
C THR A 85 5.36 -8.94 11.33
N GLU A 86 4.28 -8.29 10.90
CA GLU A 86 3.50 -8.62 9.71
C GLU A 86 4.31 -8.47 8.40
N PHE A 87 5.37 -7.68 8.41
CA PHE A 87 6.24 -7.49 7.24
C PHE A 87 7.58 -8.23 7.34
N ARG A 88 7.69 -9.16 8.30
CA ARG A 88 8.93 -9.92 8.54
C ARG A 88 9.37 -10.76 7.34
N SER A 89 8.42 -11.25 6.54
CA SER A 89 8.71 -12.05 5.34
C SER A 89 9.02 -11.22 4.09
N PHE A 90 9.49 -9.99 4.26
CA PHE A 90 9.75 -9.04 3.16
C PHE A 90 10.70 -9.58 2.08
N ARG A 91 11.61 -10.51 2.42
CA ARG A 91 12.51 -11.13 1.44
C ARG A 91 11.75 -11.91 0.37
N ALA A 92 10.63 -12.53 0.74
CA ALA A 92 9.76 -13.19 -0.24
C ALA A 92 9.14 -12.19 -1.22
N LEU A 93 8.84 -10.98 -0.77
CA LEU A 93 8.38 -9.90 -1.63
C LEU A 93 9.50 -9.43 -2.58
N GLU A 94 10.69 -9.20 -2.04
CA GLU A 94 11.85 -8.80 -2.83
C GLU A 94 12.18 -9.84 -3.91
N ASP A 95 12.20 -11.12 -3.54
CA ASP A 95 12.48 -12.21 -4.48
C ASP A 95 11.36 -12.38 -5.50
N GLY A 96 10.10 -12.28 -5.08
CA GLY A 96 8.93 -12.51 -5.94
C GLY A 96 8.66 -11.38 -6.93
N LEU A 97 8.98 -10.14 -6.60
CA LEU A 97 8.70 -8.95 -7.42
C LEU A 97 9.96 -8.29 -7.99
N GLY A 98 11.15 -8.65 -7.52
CA GLY A 98 12.37 -7.93 -7.85
C GLY A 98 12.39 -6.51 -7.26
N ALA A 99 11.58 -6.25 -6.22
CA ALA A 99 11.43 -4.95 -5.59
C ALA A 99 12.34 -4.80 -4.38
N ARG A 100 12.62 -3.55 -3.98
CA ARG A 100 13.34 -3.24 -2.75
C ARG A 100 12.35 -2.98 -1.62
N SER A 101 12.75 -3.30 -0.39
CA SER A 101 11.97 -3.00 0.81
C SER A 101 12.74 -2.02 1.70
N TRP A 102 12.05 -0.98 2.16
CA TRP A 102 12.57 0.05 3.06
C TRP A 102 11.75 0.06 4.35
N PHE A 103 12.40 0.26 5.48
CA PHE A 103 11.74 0.20 6.79
C PHE A 103 11.89 1.54 7.51
N CYS A 104 10.74 2.08 7.96
CA CYS A 104 10.69 3.33 8.72
C CYS A 104 11.41 3.21 10.05
N ASP A 105 11.85 4.35 10.57
CA ASP A 105 12.35 4.44 11.93
C ASP A 105 11.21 4.21 12.93
N PRO A 106 11.49 3.69 14.13
CA PRO A 106 10.47 3.50 15.13
C PRO A 106 9.71 4.80 15.45
N ASN A 107 8.40 4.71 15.63
CA ASN A 107 7.53 5.83 15.98
C ASN A 107 7.63 7.05 15.02
N SER A 108 7.83 6.79 13.73
CA SER A 108 7.99 7.85 12.72
C SER A 108 6.92 7.73 11.62
N PRO A 109 5.61 7.90 11.94
CA PRO A 109 4.52 7.71 10.98
C PRO A 109 4.60 8.67 9.79
N TRP A 110 5.18 9.86 9.98
CA TRP A 110 5.37 10.84 8.89
C TRP A 110 6.24 10.33 7.73
N GLN A 111 7.02 9.28 7.96
CA GLN A 111 7.84 8.67 6.91
C GLN A 111 7.00 7.87 5.89
N LYS A 112 5.72 7.63 6.18
CA LYS A 112 4.73 7.01 5.30
C LYS A 112 3.48 7.89 5.17
N GLY A 113 3.66 9.18 4.88
CA GLY A 113 2.55 10.15 4.84
C GLY A 113 1.48 9.84 3.82
N ALA A 114 1.82 9.26 2.66
CA ALA A 114 0.84 8.95 1.62
C ALA A 114 -0.13 7.85 2.07
N VAL A 115 0.37 6.75 2.64
CA VAL A 115 -0.49 5.67 3.13
C VAL A 115 -1.25 6.09 4.38
N GLU A 116 -0.68 6.92 5.23
CA GLU A 116 -1.37 7.46 6.41
C GLU A 116 -2.59 8.28 6.00
N ASN A 117 -2.43 9.16 5.01
CA ASN A 117 -3.54 9.95 4.47
C ASN A 117 -4.62 9.06 3.82
N ALA A 118 -4.22 8.03 3.08
CA ALA A 118 -5.15 7.08 2.51
C ALA A 118 -5.92 6.32 3.60
N ASN A 119 -5.25 5.90 4.66
CA ASN A 119 -5.87 5.20 5.78
C ASN A 119 -6.94 6.06 6.47
N LYS A 120 -6.71 7.36 6.63
CA LYS A 120 -7.72 8.28 7.15
C LYS A 120 -8.99 8.30 6.30
N ARG A 121 -8.86 8.25 4.98
CA ARG A 121 -10.00 8.18 4.07
C ARG A 121 -10.69 6.83 4.12
N ILE A 122 -9.93 5.75 4.15
CA ILE A 122 -10.48 4.39 4.28
C ILE A 122 -11.30 4.26 5.56
N ARG A 123 -10.82 4.82 6.68
CA ARG A 123 -11.51 4.76 7.97
C ARG A 123 -12.87 5.45 7.98
N ARG A 124 -13.15 6.35 7.06
CA ARG A 124 -14.50 6.94 6.91
C ARG A 124 -15.53 5.92 6.42
N PHE A 125 -15.09 4.92 5.66
CA PHE A 125 -15.95 3.84 5.12
C PHE A 125 -15.82 2.55 5.93
N MET A 126 -14.68 2.34 6.57
CA MET A 126 -14.34 1.16 7.35
C MET A 126 -13.75 1.58 8.70
N PRO A 127 -14.59 2.06 9.66
CA PRO A 127 -14.12 2.38 11.00
C PRO A 127 -13.61 1.13 11.72
N GLY A 128 -12.92 1.30 12.86
CA GLY A 128 -12.27 0.21 13.59
C GLY A 128 -13.19 -0.90 14.05
N ASP A 129 -14.50 -0.64 14.19
CA ASP A 129 -15.54 -1.60 14.57
C ASP A 129 -16.15 -2.35 13.37
N THR A 130 -15.62 -2.18 12.16
CA THR A 130 -16.07 -2.92 10.99
C THR A 130 -15.77 -4.40 11.13
N ASP A 131 -16.78 -5.25 10.90
CA ASP A 131 -16.61 -6.71 10.86
C ASP A 131 -16.15 -7.13 9.45
N LEU A 132 -14.86 -7.44 9.31
CA LEU A 132 -14.28 -7.86 8.02
C LEU A 132 -14.80 -9.19 7.51
N SER A 133 -15.44 -10.01 8.36
CA SER A 133 -16.08 -11.26 7.89
C SER A 133 -17.21 -10.98 6.90
N ALA A 134 -17.83 -9.81 7.00
CA ALA A 134 -18.89 -9.35 6.10
C ALA A 134 -18.36 -8.57 4.88
N VAL A 135 -17.04 -8.34 4.79
CA VAL A 135 -16.41 -7.58 3.71
C VAL A 135 -15.56 -8.51 2.84
N SER A 136 -15.90 -8.61 1.58
CA SER A 136 -15.15 -9.45 0.61
C SER A 136 -14.02 -8.68 -0.05
N GLN A 137 -13.07 -9.40 -0.66
CA GLN A 137 -12.02 -8.78 -1.47
C GLN A 137 -12.59 -7.93 -2.64
N PRO A 138 -13.60 -8.40 -3.40
CA PRO A 138 -14.23 -7.53 -4.42
C PRO A 138 -14.82 -6.24 -3.87
N GLN A 139 -15.38 -6.24 -2.65
CA GLN A 139 -15.86 -5.02 -2.02
C GLN A 139 -14.72 -4.06 -1.66
N LEU A 140 -13.56 -4.58 -1.24
CA LEU A 140 -12.36 -3.76 -1.02
C LEU A 140 -11.83 -3.18 -2.34
N VAL A 141 -11.86 -3.93 -3.41
CA VAL A 141 -11.50 -3.43 -4.75
C VAL A 141 -12.43 -2.29 -5.18
N ALA A 142 -13.72 -2.43 -4.94
CA ALA A 142 -14.72 -1.38 -5.23
C ALA A 142 -14.47 -0.13 -4.39
N LEU A 143 -14.13 -0.27 -3.11
CA LEU A 143 -13.79 0.85 -2.24
C LEU A 143 -12.51 1.55 -2.71
N ALA A 144 -11.47 0.79 -3.06
CA ALA A 144 -10.24 1.35 -3.59
C ALA A 144 -10.50 2.13 -4.89
N HIS A 145 -11.34 1.61 -5.78
CA HIS A 145 -11.76 2.32 -6.99
C HIS A 145 -12.44 3.65 -6.65
N HIS A 146 -13.34 3.66 -5.67
CA HIS A 146 -14.00 4.88 -5.21
C HIS A 146 -12.99 5.91 -4.67
N LEU A 147 -11.95 5.46 -3.95
CA LEU A 147 -10.91 6.33 -3.41
C LEU A 147 -9.93 6.85 -4.50
N ASN A 148 -9.77 6.11 -5.58
CA ASN A 148 -8.89 6.46 -6.70
C ASN A 148 -9.56 7.33 -7.78
N SER A 149 -10.84 7.59 -7.66
CA SER A 149 -11.64 8.28 -8.68
C SER A 149 -11.79 9.79 -8.51
N PRO A 150 -11.74 10.38 -7.28
CA PRO A 150 -11.86 11.83 -7.14
C PRO A 150 -10.60 12.57 -7.55
N PRO A 151 -10.72 13.76 -8.15
CA PRO A 151 -9.58 14.64 -8.41
C PRO A 151 -8.83 15.02 -7.13
N ARG A 152 -7.52 15.14 -7.21
CA ARG A 152 -6.65 15.53 -6.10
C ARG A 152 -5.91 16.83 -6.42
N LYS A 153 -5.94 17.77 -5.50
CA LYS A 153 -5.21 19.03 -5.66
C LYS A 153 -3.72 18.81 -5.86
N CYS A 154 -3.12 17.87 -5.10
CA CYS A 154 -1.70 17.53 -5.22
C CYS A 154 -1.32 16.87 -6.56
N LEU A 155 -2.30 16.48 -7.37
CA LEU A 155 -2.12 15.89 -8.69
C LEU A 155 -2.55 16.86 -9.83
N GLY A 156 -2.64 18.15 -9.54
CA GLY A 156 -3.14 19.14 -10.49
C GLY A 156 -4.61 18.90 -10.86
N PHE A 157 -5.41 18.45 -9.91
CA PHE A 157 -6.84 18.09 -10.06
C PHE A 157 -7.09 16.87 -10.96
N ARG A 158 -6.06 16.08 -11.25
CA ARG A 158 -6.21 14.77 -11.86
C ARG A 158 -6.59 13.73 -10.77
N THR A 159 -7.17 12.61 -11.20
CA THR A 159 -7.48 11.51 -10.28
C THR A 159 -6.27 10.58 -10.10
N PRO A 160 -6.15 9.87 -8.95
CA PRO A 160 -5.10 8.86 -8.78
C PRO A 160 -5.09 7.80 -9.89
N VAL A 161 -6.27 7.32 -10.34
CA VAL A 161 -6.34 6.32 -11.40
C VAL A 161 -5.83 6.88 -12.74
N GLU A 162 -6.17 8.14 -13.07
CA GLU A 162 -5.65 8.79 -14.31
C GLU A 162 -4.13 8.89 -14.30
N VAL A 163 -3.54 9.34 -13.20
CA VAL A 163 -2.10 9.51 -13.07
C VAL A 163 -1.40 8.15 -13.11
N PHE A 164 -1.92 7.16 -12.37
CA PHE A 164 -1.35 5.81 -12.35
C PHE A 164 -1.37 5.16 -13.74
N MET A 165 -2.52 5.21 -14.42
CA MET A 165 -2.67 4.63 -15.77
C MET A 165 -1.82 5.35 -16.80
N ALA A 166 -1.65 6.68 -16.70
CA ALA A 166 -0.78 7.44 -17.59
C ALA A 166 0.68 6.96 -17.45
N HIS A 167 1.17 6.77 -16.23
CA HIS A 167 2.52 6.26 -16.00
C HIS A 167 2.70 4.83 -16.50
N LEU A 168 1.70 3.96 -16.34
CA LEU A 168 1.76 2.61 -16.91
C LEU A 168 1.89 2.61 -18.43
N ARG A 169 1.16 3.50 -19.12
CA ARG A 169 1.24 3.64 -20.58
C ARG A 169 2.58 4.17 -21.05
N ASP A 170 3.12 5.16 -20.32
CA ASP A 170 4.38 5.80 -20.69
C ASP A 170 5.58 4.87 -20.51
N CYS A 171 5.45 3.85 -19.65
CA CYS A 171 6.50 2.88 -19.36
C CYS A 171 6.39 1.58 -20.17
N GLY A 172 5.31 1.42 -20.89
CA GLY A 172 5.06 0.29 -21.76
C GLY A 172 5.42 0.60 -23.18
#